data_1ac55565db8ea7a8fa132779bbb66eb1
#
_entry.id   1ac55565db8ea7a8fa132779bbb66eb1
#
_cell.length_a   1.000
_cell.length_b   1.000
_cell.length_c   1.000
_cell.angle_alpha   90.00
_cell.angle_beta   90.00
_cell.angle_gamma   90.00
#
_symmetry.space_group_name_H-M   'P 1'
#
loop_
_entity.id
_entity.type
_entity.pdbx_description
1 polymer ?
#
loop_
_entity_poly.entity_id
_entity_poly.type
_entity_poly.pdbx_seq_one_letter_code
_entity_poly.pdbx_strand_id
1 'polypeptide(L)'
;MWIKDKVNDCYKMSHSHLITIKKVNRHYILYFRDRMIKSFPTLTAAKQYGDFFQLDSHTRYAIYLIHNFRNCTGNNLGYYTGTIGLHGDIYVPGHVPTINKEVKLYKTFARAKQGAQAIYNKCGYVQKFEIHTIEIRANDKKEIVTVRGLP
;
A
#
# COMPACT_ATOMS: atom_id res chain seq x y z
N MET A 1 4.56 7.90 18.54
CA MET A 1 5.52 7.99 19.65
C MET A 1 6.73 7.11 19.37
N TRP A 2 7.95 7.56 19.68
CA TRP A 2 9.19 6.82 19.49
C TRP A 2 9.56 6.04 20.74
N ILE A 3 9.85 4.75 20.59
CA ILE A 3 10.23 3.84 21.68
C ILE A 3 11.68 3.45 21.48
N LYS A 4 12.50 3.53 22.52
CA LYS A 4 13.89 3.04 22.49
C LYS A 4 13.89 1.53 22.65
N ASP A 5 14.39 0.82 21.63
CA ASP A 5 14.70 -0.60 21.71
C ASP A 5 16.12 -0.74 22.28
N LYS A 6 16.21 -1.17 23.54
CA LYS A 6 17.49 -1.30 24.25
C LYS A 6 18.35 -2.47 23.74
N VAL A 7 17.70 -3.50 23.17
CA VAL A 7 18.40 -4.70 22.68
C VAL A 7 19.15 -4.40 21.39
N ASN A 8 18.49 -3.66 20.49
CA ASN A 8 19.05 -3.33 19.17
C ASN A 8 19.64 -1.92 19.11
N ASP A 9 19.72 -1.21 20.23
CA ASP A 9 20.15 0.19 20.37
C ASP A 9 19.62 1.11 19.26
N CYS A 10 18.34 1.00 19.00
CA CYS A 10 17.64 1.81 18.01
C CYS A 10 16.36 2.42 18.57
N TYR A 11 15.80 3.40 17.85
CA TYR A 11 14.48 3.95 18.13
C TYR A 11 13.50 3.43 17.09
N LYS A 12 12.37 2.90 17.55
CA LYS A 12 11.28 2.41 16.72
C LYS A 12 10.02 3.25 16.94
N MET A 13 9.23 3.42 15.92
CA MET A 13 7.95 4.11 16.05
C MET A 13 6.89 3.14 16.58
N SER A 14 6.12 3.53 17.59
CA SER A 14 5.15 2.65 18.29
C SER A 14 4.06 2.05 17.37
N HIS A 15 3.76 2.70 16.26
CA HIS A 15 2.72 2.28 15.33
C HIS A 15 3.26 1.76 13.98
N SER A 16 4.58 1.72 13.83
CA SER A 16 5.22 1.23 12.61
C SER A 16 6.58 0.62 12.95
N HIS A 17 6.66 -0.70 12.92
CA HIS A 17 7.93 -1.41 13.05
C HIS A 17 8.86 -1.22 11.85
N LEU A 18 8.39 -0.52 10.82
CA LEU A 18 9.10 -0.34 9.57
C LEU A 18 10.07 0.85 9.59
N ILE A 19 9.85 1.80 10.51
CA ILE A 19 10.70 3.00 10.63
C ILE A 19 11.56 2.86 11.86
N THR A 20 12.87 2.89 11.65
CA THR A 20 13.86 2.79 12.74
C THR A 20 14.91 3.89 12.60
N ILE A 21 15.42 4.36 13.74
CA ILE A 21 16.55 5.28 13.80
C ILE A 21 17.67 4.58 14.56
N LYS A 22 18.83 4.46 13.93
CA LYS A 22 20.05 3.94 14.57
C LYS A 22 21.09 5.04 14.71
N LYS A 23 21.81 5.04 15.83
CA LYS A 23 22.97 5.90 16.00
C LYS A 23 24.18 5.22 15.35
N VAL A 24 24.79 5.89 14.40
CA VAL A 24 26.02 5.43 13.74
C VAL A 24 27.04 6.54 13.85
N ASN A 25 28.10 6.29 14.62
CA ASN A 25 29.11 7.30 14.97
C ASN A 25 28.46 8.54 15.62
N ARG A 26 28.60 9.72 14.99
CA ARG A 26 28.03 11.00 15.47
C ARG A 26 26.69 11.36 14.83
N HIS A 27 26.11 10.47 14.01
CA HIS A 27 24.89 10.73 13.26
C HIS A 27 23.78 9.76 13.65
N TYR A 28 22.54 10.18 13.40
CA TYR A 28 21.35 9.35 13.53
C TYR A 28 20.81 9.05 12.13
N ILE A 29 20.75 7.77 11.78
CA ILE A 29 20.33 7.33 10.46
C ILE A 29 18.91 6.79 10.56
N LEU A 30 18.03 7.34 9.76
CA LEU A 30 16.66 6.87 9.59
C LEU A 30 16.63 5.75 8.53
N TYR A 31 16.02 4.64 8.89
CA TYR A 31 15.79 3.50 8.02
C TYR A 31 14.28 3.27 7.83
N PHE A 32 13.91 2.87 6.64
CA PHE A 32 12.58 2.34 6.33
C PHE A 32 12.75 0.96 5.71
N ARG A 33 12.22 -0.09 6.38
CA ARG A 33 12.40 -1.50 5.98
C ARG A 33 13.87 -1.82 5.69
N ASP A 34 14.74 -1.49 6.65
CA ASP A 34 16.20 -1.68 6.58
C ASP A 34 16.94 -0.95 5.44
N ARG A 35 16.25 -0.12 4.67
CA ARG A 35 16.88 0.81 3.73
C ARG A 35 17.17 2.15 4.39
N MET A 36 18.40 2.60 4.25
CA MET A 36 18.82 3.93 4.69
C MET A 36 18.05 4.99 3.90
N ILE A 37 17.37 5.89 4.61
CA ILE A 37 16.63 7.00 4.01
C ILE A 37 17.45 8.28 4.09
N LYS A 38 17.88 8.65 5.29
CA LYS A 38 18.61 9.90 5.51
C LYS A 38 19.40 9.87 6.82
N SER A 39 20.50 10.65 6.86
CA SER A 39 21.33 10.86 8.04
C SER A 39 21.07 12.25 8.64
N PHE A 40 21.09 12.34 9.97
CA PHE A 40 20.82 13.55 10.73
C PHE A 40 21.87 13.77 11.82
N PRO A 41 22.23 15.02 12.12
CA PRO A 41 23.19 15.33 13.18
C PRO A 41 22.63 15.09 14.59
N THR A 42 21.31 15.15 14.76
CA THR A 42 20.63 15.00 16.05
C THR A 42 19.50 13.98 16.00
N LEU A 43 19.24 13.33 17.14
CA LEU A 43 18.11 12.42 17.29
C LEU A 43 16.76 13.14 17.10
N THR A 44 16.66 14.37 17.57
CA THR A 44 15.43 15.17 17.45
C THR A 44 15.09 15.42 15.99
N ALA A 45 16.06 15.84 15.17
CA ALA A 45 15.86 16.04 13.75
C ALA A 45 15.48 14.73 13.02
N ALA A 46 16.10 13.61 13.39
CA ALA A 46 15.75 12.31 12.83
C ALA A 46 14.31 11.88 13.19
N LYS A 47 13.88 12.12 14.43
CA LYS A 47 12.50 11.82 14.86
C LYS A 47 11.47 12.69 14.17
N GLN A 48 11.70 14.00 14.08
CA GLN A 48 10.82 14.94 13.37
C GLN A 48 10.65 14.56 11.92
N TYR A 49 11.75 14.23 11.24
CA TYR A 49 11.70 13.77 9.85
C TYR A 49 10.98 12.42 9.72
N GLY A 50 11.18 11.49 10.65
CA GLY A 50 10.50 10.21 10.67
C GLY A 50 9.00 10.35 10.91
N ASP A 51 8.57 11.27 11.77
CA ASP A 51 7.16 11.59 11.98
C ASP A 51 6.54 12.17 10.71
N PHE A 52 7.22 13.10 10.04
CA PHE A 52 6.80 13.64 8.75
C PHE A 52 6.79 12.56 7.66
N PHE A 53 7.84 11.73 7.57
CA PHE A 53 7.94 10.64 6.61
C PHE A 53 6.83 9.61 6.78
N GLN A 54 6.40 9.32 8.02
CA GLN A 54 5.27 8.44 8.28
C GLN A 54 3.93 9.05 7.85
N LEU A 55 3.74 10.36 8.00
CA LEU A 55 2.56 11.06 7.52
C LEU A 55 2.42 10.97 6.00
N ASP A 56 3.57 10.96 5.31
CA ASP A 56 3.64 10.93 3.85
C ASP A 56 3.71 9.52 3.25
N SER A 57 4.27 8.53 3.98
CA SER A 57 4.31 7.14 3.52
C SER A 57 3.08 6.37 3.98
N HIS A 58 2.08 6.26 3.12
CA HIS A 58 0.87 5.54 3.43
C HIS A 58 0.83 4.20 2.72
N THR A 59 0.77 3.12 3.49
CA THR A 59 0.35 1.82 2.97
C THR A 59 -1.14 1.86 2.68
N ARG A 60 -1.52 1.51 1.47
CA ARG A 60 -2.90 1.34 1.02
C ARG A 60 -3.08 -0.03 0.42
N TYR A 61 -4.30 -0.41 0.21
CA TYR A 61 -4.66 -1.70 -0.38
C TYR A 61 -5.55 -1.47 -1.58
N ALA A 62 -5.24 -2.14 -2.68
CA ALA A 62 -6.04 -2.13 -3.90
C ALA A 62 -6.57 -3.53 -4.19
N ILE A 63 -7.75 -3.59 -4.76
CA ILE A 63 -8.37 -4.84 -5.21
C ILE A 63 -7.98 -5.06 -6.66
N TYR A 64 -7.38 -6.21 -6.96
CA TYR A 64 -7.08 -6.67 -8.29
C TYR A 64 -8.08 -7.76 -8.67
N LEU A 65 -8.80 -7.57 -9.77
CA LEU A 65 -9.88 -8.43 -10.21
C LEU A 65 -9.39 -9.37 -11.31
N ILE A 66 -9.75 -10.65 -11.19
CA ILE A 66 -9.39 -11.70 -12.12
C ILE A 66 -10.66 -12.32 -12.67
N HIS A 67 -10.67 -12.47 -13.98
CA HIS A 67 -11.73 -13.10 -14.72
C HIS A 67 -11.16 -14.29 -15.50
N ASN A 68 -11.86 -15.39 -15.53
CA ASN A 68 -11.43 -16.59 -16.24
C ASN A 68 -12.41 -16.91 -17.37
N PHE A 69 -12.28 -16.24 -18.49
CA PHE A 69 -12.90 -16.74 -19.72
C PHE A 69 -12.03 -17.86 -20.29
N ARG A 70 -12.63 -19.01 -20.50
CA ARG A 70 -11.94 -20.23 -20.96
C ARG A 70 -11.15 -20.11 -22.27
N ASN A 71 -11.28 -19.01 -23.01
CA ASN A 71 -10.68 -18.83 -24.33
C ASN A 71 -9.94 -17.49 -24.53
N CYS A 72 -9.68 -16.71 -23.47
CA CYS A 72 -8.95 -15.45 -23.59
C CYS A 72 -7.60 -15.55 -22.90
N THR A 73 -6.55 -15.45 -23.67
CA THR A 73 -5.20 -15.19 -23.18
C THR A 73 -5.15 -13.76 -22.65
N GLY A 74 -5.17 -13.58 -21.34
CA GLY A 74 -5.18 -12.26 -20.72
C GLY A 74 -6.36 -12.05 -19.78
N ASN A 75 -6.50 -12.91 -18.82
CA ASN A 75 -7.69 -13.03 -17.96
C ASN A 75 -7.77 -12.05 -16.79
N ASN A 76 -6.90 -11.05 -16.76
CA ASN A 76 -6.87 -10.09 -15.66
C ASN A 76 -7.68 -8.87 -16.03
N LEU A 77 -8.74 -8.58 -15.28
CA LEU A 77 -9.49 -7.34 -15.43
C LEU A 77 -8.65 -6.15 -15.01
N GLY A 78 -7.98 -6.24 -13.89
CA GLY A 78 -7.12 -5.19 -13.36
C GLY A 78 -7.61 -4.63 -12.02
N TYR A 79 -7.14 -3.43 -11.70
CA TYR A 79 -7.41 -2.78 -10.43
C TYR A 79 -8.77 -2.09 -10.41
N TYR A 80 -9.55 -2.35 -9.36
CA TYR A 80 -10.88 -1.79 -9.17
C TYR A 80 -10.86 -0.27 -8.96
N THR A 81 -11.72 0.45 -9.68
CA THR A 81 -11.79 1.92 -9.63
C THR A 81 -12.81 2.48 -8.64
N GLY A 82 -13.60 1.62 -8.01
CA GLY A 82 -14.61 2.06 -7.04
C GLY A 82 -16.03 2.16 -7.58
N THR A 83 -16.24 1.86 -8.86
CA THR A 83 -17.54 1.93 -9.52
C THR A 83 -18.02 0.56 -9.94
N ILE A 84 -19.33 0.37 -9.99
CA ILE A 84 -19.97 -0.80 -10.56
C ILE A 84 -21.06 -0.28 -11.51
N GLY A 85 -20.90 -0.56 -12.79
CA GLY A 85 -21.89 -0.25 -13.82
C GLY A 85 -22.84 -1.42 -14.05
N LEU A 86 -23.96 -1.16 -14.69
CA LEU A 86 -24.90 -2.16 -15.19
C LEU A 86 -24.84 -2.16 -16.72
N HIS A 87 -24.53 -3.31 -17.30
CA HIS A 87 -24.54 -3.52 -18.74
C HIS A 87 -25.54 -4.63 -19.08
N GLY A 88 -26.70 -4.25 -19.60
CA GLY A 88 -27.83 -5.16 -19.67
C GLY A 88 -28.22 -5.62 -18.27
N ASP A 89 -28.25 -6.91 -18.02
CA ASP A 89 -28.57 -7.52 -16.73
C ASP A 89 -27.32 -7.89 -15.90
N ILE A 90 -26.13 -7.46 -16.33
CA ILE A 90 -24.86 -7.85 -15.72
C ILE A 90 -24.19 -6.67 -15.02
N TYR A 91 -23.83 -6.83 -13.76
CA TYR A 91 -23.01 -5.86 -13.04
C TYR A 91 -21.53 -5.98 -13.40
N VAL A 92 -20.94 -4.88 -13.84
CA VAL A 92 -19.53 -4.79 -14.29
C VAL A 92 -18.76 -3.84 -13.38
N PRO A 93 -17.71 -4.30 -12.68
CA PRO A 93 -16.86 -3.41 -11.90
C PRO A 93 -15.96 -2.58 -12.82
N GLY A 94 -15.89 -1.28 -12.56
CA GLY A 94 -14.90 -0.41 -13.20
C GLY A 94 -13.49 -0.87 -12.83
N HIS A 95 -12.60 -0.97 -13.82
CA HIS A 95 -11.25 -1.44 -13.63
C HIS A 95 -10.25 -0.80 -14.60
N VAL A 96 -8.99 -0.77 -14.22
CA VAL A 96 -7.86 -0.30 -15.03
C VAL A 96 -6.70 -1.29 -14.94
N PRO A 97 -5.94 -1.50 -16.04
CA PRO A 97 -4.92 -2.55 -16.10
C PRO A 97 -3.73 -2.27 -15.17
N THR A 98 -3.44 -1.01 -14.89
CA THR A 98 -2.30 -0.56 -14.10
C THR A 98 -2.73 0.37 -12.98
N ILE A 99 -1.89 0.49 -11.95
CA ILE A 99 -2.15 1.43 -10.86
C ILE A 99 -2.00 2.86 -11.35
N ASN A 100 -3.07 3.62 -11.18
CA ASN A 100 -3.14 5.05 -11.48
C ASN A 100 -4.07 5.75 -10.47
N LYS A 101 -4.35 7.04 -10.71
CA LYS A 101 -5.21 7.86 -9.84
C LYS A 101 -6.67 7.39 -9.75
N GLU A 102 -7.11 6.56 -10.67
CA GLU A 102 -8.50 6.06 -10.74
C GLU A 102 -8.69 4.85 -9.83
N VAL A 103 -7.61 4.18 -9.42
CA VAL A 103 -7.68 2.99 -8.57
C VAL A 103 -8.22 3.35 -7.19
N LYS A 104 -9.25 2.64 -6.75
CA LYS A 104 -9.77 2.77 -5.38
C LYS A 104 -8.81 2.17 -4.38
N LEU A 105 -8.30 3.02 -3.48
CA LEU A 105 -7.38 2.65 -2.42
C LEU A 105 -8.11 2.55 -1.07
N TYR A 106 -7.84 1.48 -0.35
CA TYR A 106 -8.38 1.20 0.98
C TYR A 106 -7.32 1.44 2.05
N LYS A 107 -7.73 1.99 3.20
CA LYS A 107 -6.83 2.27 4.33
C LYS A 107 -6.39 1.00 5.07
N THR A 108 -7.19 -0.06 5.05
CA THR A 108 -6.91 -1.31 5.75
C THR A 108 -7.16 -2.52 4.85
N PHE A 109 -6.40 -3.59 5.08
CA PHE A 109 -6.58 -4.86 4.40
C PHE A 109 -8.00 -5.42 4.60
N ALA A 110 -8.54 -5.33 5.81
CA ALA A 110 -9.89 -5.82 6.13
C ALA A 110 -10.96 -5.14 5.29
N ARG A 111 -10.88 -3.81 5.11
CA ARG A 111 -11.82 -3.07 4.25
C ARG A 111 -11.66 -3.42 2.78
N ALA A 112 -10.44 -3.63 2.30
CA ALA A 112 -10.20 -4.08 0.93
C ALA A 112 -10.80 -5.48 0.71
N LYS A 113 -10.57 -6.41 1.63
CA LYS A 113 -11.14 -7.78 1.58
C LYS A 113 -12.66 -7.78 1.58
N GLN A 114 -13.27 -6.97 2.44
CA GLN A 114 -14.74 -6.82 2.50
C GLN A 114 -15.30 -6.24 1.19
N GLY A 115 -14.62 -5.20 0.64
CA GLY A 115 -14.98 -4.63 -0.66
C GLY A 115 -14.84 -5.61 -1.81
N ALA A 116 -13.78 -6.40 -1.83
CA ALA A 116 -13.54 -7.42 -2.84
C ALA A 116 -14.61 -8.53 -2.79
N GLN A 117 -14.99 -8.99 -1.60
CA GLN A 117 -16.05 -9.98 -1.42
C GLN A 117 -17.41 -9.45 -1.90
N ALA A 118 -17.71 -8.17 -1.64
CA ALA A 118 -18.93 -7.55 -2.12
C ALA A 118 -18.98 -7.47 -3.66
N ILE A 119 -17.85 -7.14 -4.31
CA ILE A 119 -17.74 -7.14 -5.77
C ILE A 119 -17.91 -8.57 -6.30
N TYR A 120 -17.23 -9.55 -5.72
CA TYR A 120 -17.32 -10.94 -6.10
C TYR A 120 -18.75 -11.47 -6.03
N ASN A 121 -19.48 -11.13 -4.97
CA ASN A 121 -20.87 -11.57 -4.80
C ASN A 121 -21.84 -10.88 -5.77
N LYS A 122 -21.55 -9.65 -6.20
CA LYS A 122 -22.42 -8.86 -7.06
C LYS A 122 -22.12 -9.02 -8.54
N CYS A 123 -20.88 -9.19 -8.91
CA CYS A 123 -20.42 -9.21 -10.29
C CYS A 123 -20.09 -10.65 -10.70
N GLY A 124 -21.05 -11.36 -11.25
CA GLY A 124 -21.00 -12.81 -11.51
C GLY A 124 -19.88 -13.29 -12.43
N TYR A 125 -19.19 -12.40 -13.14
CA TYR A 125 -18.06 -12.78 -13.97
C TYR A 125 -16.69 -12.53 -13.32
N VAL A 126 -16.63 -11.94 -12.12
CA VAL A 126 -15.41 -11.88 -11.32
C VAL A 126 -15.23 -13.23 -10.65
N GLN A 127 -14.22 -13.98 -11.03
CA GLN A 127 -14.00 -15.34 -10.50
C GLN A 127 -13.01 -15.40 -9.36
N LYS A 128 -12.08 -14.45 -9.31
CA LYS A 128 -11.08 -14.35 -8.25
C LYS A 128 -10.71 -12.89 -8.03
N PHE A 129 -10.26 -12.59 -6.85
CA PHE A 129 -9.64 -11.30 -6.54
C PHE A 129 -8.38 -11.49 -5.72
N GLU A 130 -7.48 -10.53 -5.84
CA GLU A 130 -6.29 -10.41 -5.01
C GLU A 130 -6.29 -9.03 -4.36
N ILE A 131 -5.66 -8.92 -3.19
CA ILE A 131 -5.49 -7.63 -2.52
C ILE A 131 -4.01 -7.30 -2.54
N HIS A 132 -3.68 -6.25 -3.28
CA HIS A 132 -2.33 -5.78 -3.42
C HIS A 132 -2.03 -4.67 -2.43
N THR A 133 -0.86 -4.74 -1.80
CA THR A 133 -0.34 -3.68 -0.93
C THR A 133 0.33 -2.62 -1.79
N ILE A 134 -0.10 -1.37 -1.61
CA ILE A 134 0.43 -0.22 -2.34
C ILE A 134 1.10 0.71 -1.36
N GLU A 135 2.37 0.98 -1.59
CA GLU A 135 3.12 2.00 -0.86
C GLU A 135 3.04 3.31 -1.62
N ILE A 136 2.34 4.29 -1.05
CA ILE A 136 2.32 5.64 -1.58
C ILE A 136 3.50 6.36 -0.94
N ARG A 137 4.46 6.76 -1.73
CA ARG A 137 5.51 7.68 -1.32
C ARG A 137 5.09 9.09 -1.74
N ALA A 138 5.04 10.00 -0.81
CA ALA A 138 4.98 11.41 -1.12
C ALA A 138 6.38 11.86 -1.58
N ASN A 139 6.61 11.74 -2.86
CA ASN A 139 7.55 12.63 -3.53
C ASN A 139 6.74 13.82 -4.03
N ASP A 140 7.39 14.98 -4.25
CA ASP A 140 6.78 16.20 -4.82
C ASP A 140 6.01 15.96 -6.15
N LYS A 141 6.00 14.73 -6.64
CA LYS A 141 5.34 14.26 -7.87
C LYS A 141 4.30 13.15 -7.68
N LYS A 142 3.78 12.89 -6.48
CA LYS A 142 2.72 11.87 -6.25
C LYS A 142 2.94 10.54 -7.01
N GLU A 143 4.15 10.02 -7.04
CA GLU A 143 4.42 8.74 -7.71
C GLU A 143 4.05 7.57 -6.80
N ILE A 144 3.18 6.71 -7.32
CA ILE A 144 2.82 5.42 -6.71
C ILE A 144 3.96 4.45 -7.00
N VAL A 145 4.70 4.06 -5.98
CA VAL A 145 5.83 3.14 -6.12
C VAL A 145 5.56 1.84 -5.40
N THR A 146 5.56 0.77 -6.15
CA THR A 146 5.66 -0.65 -5.78
C THR A 146 4.39 -1.34 -5.28
N VAL A 147 3.84 -2.17 -6.15
CA VAL A 147 2.83 -3.19 -5.86
C VAL A 147 3.53 -4.46 -5.39
N ARG A 148 3.21 -4.96 -4.21
CA ARG A 148 3.53 -6.33 -3.80
C ARG A 148 2.21 -7.07 -3.58
N GLY A 149 1.94 -8.09 -4.41
CA GLY A 149 0.93 -9.07 -4.11
C GLY A 149 1.31 -9.79 -2.82
N LEU A 150 0.39 -9.89 -1.86
CA LEU A 150 0.47 -10.86 -0.78
C LEU A 150 -0.18 -12.15 -1.29
N PRO A 151 0.44 -13.31 -1.01
CA PRO A 151 -0.14 -14.60 -1.35
C PRO A 151 -1.45 -14.85 -0.65
#